data_0ed4823c3ed4e5a9fcca967535560424
#
_entry.id   0ed4823c3ed4e5a9fcca967535560424
#
_cell.length_a   1.000
_cell.length_b   1.000
_cell.length_c   1.000
_cell.angle_alpha   90.00
_cell.angle_beta   90.00
_cell.angle_gamma   90.00
#
_symmetry.space_group_name_H-M   'P 1'
#
loop_
_entity.id
_entity.type
_entity.pdbx_description
1 polymer ?
#
loop_
_entity_poly.entity_id
_entity_poly.type
_entity_poly.pdbx_seq_one_letter_code
_entity_poly.pdbx_strand_id
1 'polypeptide(L)'
;MNICFTSTFEGTFDDFNNMMAEIRAKYPGITDRASESAELPYDKEGWCKVVTIANVIDFDKMQEAVSDPWVIEWDKSHNNTDVIYSMEKIS
;
A
#
# COMPACT_ATOMS: atom_id res chain seq x y z
N MET A 1 10.61 -10.88 0.37
CA MET A 1 9.55 -9.92 0.80
C MET A 1 9.50 -9.88 2.32
N ASN A 2 9.51 -8.69 2.91
CA ASN A 2 9.55 -8.53 4.36
C ASN A 2 8.33 -7.79 4.93
N ILE A 3 7.49 -7.22 4.08
CA ILE A 3 6.28 -6.51 4.48
C ILE A 3 5.09 -7.02 3.70
N CYS A 4 3.99 -7.21 4.41
CA CYS A 4 2.67 -7.45 3.85
C CYS A 4 1.71 -6.45 4.46
N PHE A 5 0.87 -5.82 3.64
CA PHE A 5 -0.20 -4.99 4.21
C PHE A 5 -1.50 -5.19 3.44
N THR A 6 -2.60 -4.98 4.16
CA THR A 6 -3.92 -4.94 3.55
C THR A 6 -4.46 -3.52 3.63
N SER A 7 -5.11 -3.09 2.56
CA SER A 7 -5.78 -1.81 2.48
C SER A 7 -7.24 -2.04 2.18
N THR A 8 -8.13 -1.46 2.98
CA THR A 8 -9.57 -1.54 2.78
C THR A 8 -10.09 -0.11 2.65
N PHE A 9 -10.69 0.21 1.51
CA PHE A 9 -11.01 1.60 1.20
C PHE A 9 -12.23 1.71 0.29
N GLU A 10 -12.80 2.89 0.23
CA GLU A 10 -13.87 3.24 -0.69
C GLU A 10 -13.26 3.69 -2.02
N GLY A 11 -13.49 2.92 -3.08
CA GLY A 11 -12.91 3.17 -4.40
C GLY A 11 -12.65 1.88 -5.16
N THR A 12 -11.76 1.96 -6.15
CA THR A 12 -11.45 0.85 -7.06
C THR A 12 -9.99 0.40 -6.91
N PHE A 13 -9.70 -0.78 -7.43
CA PHE A 13 -8.32 -1.28 -7.49
C PHE A 13 -7.43 -0.36 -8.36
N ASP A 14 -7.98 0.22 -9.42
CA ASP A 14 -7.25 1.20 -10.23
C ASP A 14 -6.88 2.46 -9.44
N ASP A 15 -7.77 2.94 -8.57
CA ASP A 15 -7.48 4.06 -7.67
C ASP A 15 -6.27 3.76 -6.79
N PHE A 16 -6.22 2.55 -6.25
CA PHE A 16 -5.09 2.09 -5.42
C PHE A 16 -3.79 2.02 -6.22
N ASN A 17 -3.84 1.41 -7.41
CA ASN A 17 -2.66 1.28 -8.27
C ASN A 17 -2.12 2.63 -8.71
N ASN A 18 -2.99 3.59 -9.02
CA ASN A 18 -2.59 4.95 -9.38
C ASN A 18 -1.91 5.66 -8.21
N MET A 19 -2.44 5.51 -7.01
CA MET A 19 -1.84 6.08 -5.79
C MET A 19 -0.47 5.48 -5.54
N MET A 20 -0.31 4.15 -5.64
CA MET A 20 0.97 3.48 -5.45
C MET A 20 1.99 3.88 -6.49
N ALA A 21 1.57 4.09 -7.74
CA ALA A 21 2.46 4.56 -8.81
C ALA A 21 3.01 5.96 -8.53
N GLU A 22 2.19 6.85 -7.98
CA GLU A 22 2.63 8.20 -7.60
C GLU A 22 3.60 8.16 -6.42
N ILE A 23 3.37 7.29 -5.45
CA ILE A 23 4.31 7.10 -4.33
C ILE A 23 5.66 6.63 -4.86
N ARG A 24 5.69 5.65 -5.76
CA ARG A 24 6.95 5.16 -6.35
C ARG A 24 7.68 6.24 -7.12
N ALA A 25 6.95 7.10 -7.82
CA ALA A 25 7.54 8.20 -8.59
C ALA A 25 8.15 9.26 -7.68
N LYS A 26 7.50 9.58 -6.56
CA LYS A 26 7.95 10.61 -5.63
C LYS A 26 9.02 10.09 -4.65
N TYR A 27 8.95 8.83 -4.26
CA TYR A 27 9.85 8.21 -3.29
C TYR A 27 10.48 6.94 -3.86
N PRO A 28 11.33 7.06 -4.89
CA PRO A 28 11.99 5.89 -5.47
C PRO A 28 12.99 5.28 -4.47
N GLY A 29 13.17 3.96 -4.55
CA GLY A 29 14.17 3.28 -3.72
C GLY A 29 13.68 2.82 -2.35
N ILE A 30 12.38 2.87 -2.06
CA ILE A 30 11.83 2.26 -0.84
C ILE A 30 12.00 0.75 -0.91
N THR A 31 11.79 0.16 -2.08
CA THR A 31 11.90 -1.28 -2.34
C THR A 31 12.97 -1.56 -3.37
N ASP A 32 13.59 -2.75 -3.32
CA ASP A 32 14.59 -3.18 -4.32
C ASP A 32 13.95 -3.82 -5.56
N ARG A 33 12.67 -4.13 -5.49
CA ARG A 33 11.88 -4.70 -6.59
C ARG A 33 10.45 -4.18 -6.50
N ALA A 34 9.70 -4.35 -7.59
CA ALA A 34 8.29 -3.95 -7.59
C ALA A 34 7.51 -4.73 -6.53
N SER A 35 6.67 -4.01 -5.78
CA SER A 35 5.70 -4.64 -4.90
C SER A 35 4.62 -5.34 -5.72
N GLU A 36 4.03 -6.38 -5.16
CA GLU A 36 2.94 -7.12 -5.78
C GLU A 36 1.65 -6.87 -5.01
N SER A 37 0.60 -6.54 -5.72
CA SER A 37 -0.72 -6.29 -5.14
C SER A 37 -1.77 -7.14 -5.82
N ALA A 38 -2.76 -7.59 -5.04
CA ALA A 38 -3.90 -8.33 -5.54
C ALA A 38 -5.16 -7.86 -4.85
N GLU A 39 -6.25 -7.82 -5.61
CA GLU A 39 -7.56 -7.51 -5.05
C GLU A 39 -8.11 -8.74 -4.34
N LEU A 40 -8.61 -8.56 -3.12
CA LEU A 40 -9.25 -9.61 -2.35
C LEU A 40 -10.77 -9.49 -2.44
N PRO A 41 -11.51 -10.59 -2.30
CA PRO A 41 -12.97 -10.53 -2.22
C PRO A 41 -13.42 -9.64 -1.06
N TYR A 42 -14.40 -8.76 -1.34
CA TYR A 42 -14.96 -7.88 -0.34
C TYR A 42 -16.41 -7.55 -0.70
N ASP A 43 -17.34 -7.80 0.20
CA ASP A 43 -18.79 -7.79 -0.07
C ASP A 43 -19.44 -6.41 0.06
N LYS A 44 -18.66 -5.34 0.16
CA LYS A 44 -19.21 -3.99 0.29
C LYS A 44 -19.12 -3.28 -1.04
N GLU A 45 -20.28 -2.97 -1.63
CA GLU A 45 -20.35 -2.25 -2.92
C GLU A 45 -19.66 -0.90 -2.84
N GLY A 46 -18.87 -0.57 -3.87
CA GLY A 46 -18.11 0.69 -3.91
C GLY A 46 -16.83 0.67 -3.10
N TRP A 47 -16.51 -0.45 -2.45
CA TRP A 47 -15.31 -0.62 -1.64
C TRP A 47 -14.39 -1.68 -2.25
N CYS A 48 -13.14 -1.61 -1.85
CA CYS A 48 -12.09 -2.50 -2.33
C CYS A 48 -11.20 -2.93 -1.17
N LYS A 49 -10.76 -4.20 -1.20
CA LYS A 49 -9.75 -4.70 -0.29
C LYS A 49 -8.59 -5.24 -1.09
N VAL A 50 -7.38 -4.79 -0.78
CA VAL A 50 -6.15 -5.13 -1.49
C VAL A 50 -5.14 -5.68 -0.52
N VAL A 51 -4.42 -6.74 -0.93
CA VAL A 51 -3.23 -7.20 -0.24
C VAL A 51 -2.00 -6.82 -1.06
N THR A 52 -0.97 -6.31 -0.40
CA THR A 52 0.30 -5.96 -1.04
C THR A 52 1.44 -6.61 -0.29
N ILE A 53 2.38 -7.21 -1.04
CA ILE A 53 3.64 -7.69 -0.49
C ILE A 53 4.79 -6.90 -1.11
N ALA A 54 5.76 -6.56 -0.29
CA ALA A 54 6.89 -5.73 -0.71
C ALA A 54 8.17 -6.13 0.01
N ASN A 55 9.30 -5.90 -0.65
CA ASN A 55 10.61 -6.02 0.00
C ASN A 55 11.16 -4.61 0.24
N VAL A 56 10.92 -4.10 1.43
CA VAL A 56 11.35 -2.76 1.83
C VAL A 56 12.82 -2.79 2.22
N ILE A 57 13.62 -1.92 1.61
CA ILE A 57 15.05 -1.78 1.89
C ILE A 57 15.38 -0.45 2.56
N ASP A 58 14.47 0.50 2.58
CA ASP A 58 14.63 1.80 3.22
C ASP A 58 13.36 2.15 4.01
N PHE A 59 13.34 1.76 5.27
CA PHE A 59 12.19 1.99 6.16
C PHE A 59 12.01 3.47 6.50
N ASP A 60 13.07 4.25 6.57
CA ASP A 60 12.99 5.69 6.82
C ASP A 60 12.28 6.39 5.67
N LYS A 61 12.61 6.02 4.44
CA LYS A 61 11.94 6.55 3.24
C LYS A 61 10.48 6.10 3.18
N MET A 62 10.19 4.86 3.55
CA MET A 62 8.81 4.38 3.64
C MET A 62 8.01 5.20 4.65
N GLN A 63 8.58 5.49 5.82
CA GLN A 63 7.94 6.31 6.84
C GLN A 63 7.68 7.73 6.33
N GLU A 64 8.63 8.30 5.61
CA GLU A 64 8.48 9.61 4.97
C GLU A 64 7.34 9.61 3.96
N ALA A 65 7.25 8.58 3.12
CA ALA A 65 6.19 8.45 2.11
C ALA A 65 4.80 8.35 2.75
N VAL A 66 4.62 7.51 3.77
CA VAL A 66 3.30 7.34 4.42
C VAL A 66 2.91 8.54 5.26
N SER A 67 3.86 9.41 5.59
CA SER A 67 3.63 10.67 6.31
C SER A 67 3.42 11.86 5.39
N ASP A 68 3.53 11.67 4.07
CA ASP A 68 3.29 12.73 3.10
C ASP A 68 1.83 13.22 3.21
N PRO A 69 1.60 14.54 3.32
CA PRO A 69 0.24 15.08 3.41
C PRO A 69 -0.69 14.61 2.30
N TRP A 70 -0.17 14.41 1.10
CA TRP A 70 -0.94 13.89 -0.03
C TRP A 70 -1.43 12.45 0.22
N VAL A 71 -0.60 11.60 0.79
CA VAL A 71 -0.97 10.20 1.11
C VAL A 71 -2.01 10.19 2.23
N ILE A 72 -1.82 11.02 3.26
CA ILE A 72 -2.77 11.16 4.37
C ILE A 72 -4.13 11.63 3.84
N GLU A 73 -4.14 12.59 2.91
CA GLU A 73 -5.37 13.09 2.31
C GLU A 73 -6.06 12.01 1.45
N TRP A 74 -5.29 11.22 0.71
CA TRP A 74 -5.84 10.09 -0.05
C TRP A 74 -6.54 9.10 0.89
N ASP A 75 -5.89 8.74 2.01
CA ASP A 75 -6.46 7.84 3.02
C ASP A 75 -7.78 8.37 3.57
N LYS A 76 -7.83 9.66 3.89
CA LYS A 76 -9.04 10.30 4.41
C LYS A 76 -10.17 10.31 3.38
N SER A 77 -9.86 10.70 2.15
CA SER A 77 -10.87 10.82 1.09
C SER A 77 -11.45 9.48 0.66
N HIS A 78 -10.70 8.39 0.84
CA HIS A 78 -11.12 7.03 0.49
C HIS A 78 -11.52 6.19 1.71
N ASN A 79 -11.53 6.78 2.91
CA ASN A 79 -11.81 6.07 4.16
C ASN A 79 -10.94 4.81 4.32
N ASN A 80 -9.66 4.93 3.98
CA ASN A 80 -8.74 3.80 3.95
C ASN A 80 -8.33 3.34 5.34
N THR A 81 -8.28 2.02 5.52
CA THR A 81 -7.72 1.37 6.70
C THR A 81 -6.64 0.40 6.25
N ASP A 82 -5.43 0.59 6.74
CA ASP A 82 -4.30 -0.31 6.48
C ASP A 82 -3.99 -1.15 7.70
N VAL A 83 -3.65 -2.43 7.47
CA VAL A 83 -3.07 -3.31 8.48
C VAL A 83 -1.75 -3.82 7.93
N ILE A 84 -0.66 -3.56 8.63
CA ILE A 84 0.70 -3.85 8.17
C ILE A 84 1.30 -4.96 9.02
N TYR A 85 1.90 -5.94 8.34
CA TYR A 85 2.55 -7.09 8.95
C TYR A 85 4.01 -7.16 8.52
N SER A 86 4.89 -7.50 9.44
CA SER A 86 6.23 -7.95 9.07
C SER A 86 6.17 -9.43 8.70
N MET A 87 6.96 -9.85 7.71
CA MET A 87 7.02 -11.24 7.26
C MET A 87 8.41 -11.79 7.48
N GLU A 88 8.48 -13.03 7.98
CA GLU A 88 9.73 -13.76 8.15
C GLU A 88 9.66 -15.07 7.36
N LYS A 89 10.76 -15.39 6.67
CA LYS A 89 10.88 -16.68 5.99
C LYS A 89 11.12 -17.77 7.03
N ILE A 90 10.27 -18.79 7.00
CA ILE A 90 10.32 -19.88 7.99
C ILE A 90 11.31 -20.98 7.56
N SER A 91 11.52 -21.13 6.27
CA SER A 91 12.38 -22.20 5.76
C SER A 91 13.25 -21.76 4.59
#